data_4dd273bca1464794b12e206f97470da5
#
_entry.id   4dd273bca1464794b12e206f97470da5
#
_cell.length_a   1.000
_cell.length_b   1.000
_cell.length_c   1.000
_cell.angle_alpha   90.00
_cell.angle_beta   90.00
_cell.angle_gamma   90.00
#
_symmetry.space_group_name_H-M   'P 1'
#
loop_
_entity.id
_entity.type
_entity.pdbx_description
1 polymer ?
#
loop_
_entity_poly.entity_id
_entity_poly.type
_entity_poly.pdbx_seq_one_letter_code
_entity_poly.pdbx_strand_id
1 'polypeptide(L)'
;MEWPSYTSYVSLFPSLIEEPVTGLPSFESHSPIWKILDPNSTNSLKQQLMHLIGNQSSSEQLEQLGATIDETNGPVVIDPSARIEPSTHFIGPCYVGPEAIVRHGAYIRENSWICSTALVGHCSEIKHSILLPGSKAPHFNYVGDSILGKGVNLGAGVKLSNLRNDGGEVFLRLDGKRVPSGLRKFGAILGENTQLGCNAVTNPGTVLGCNSVVWPNVTVTGVHSNQSVHR
;
A
#
# COMPACT_ATOMS: atom_id res chain seq x y z
N MET A 1 15.74 -16.03 12.61
CA MET A 1 15.68 -16.48 11.20
C MET A 1 16.09 -15.29 10.37
N GLU A 2 17.08 -15.46 9.52
CA GLU A 2 17.53 -14.41 8.62
C GLU A 2 16.60 -14.40 7.39
N TRP A 3 16.01 -13.25 7.09
CA TRP A 3 15.13 -13.10 5.92
C TRP A 3 15.98 -12.92 4.67
N PRO A 4 15.58 -13.48 3.53
CA PRO A 4 16.31 -13.27 2.28
C PRO A 4 16.45 -11.79 1.97
N SER A 5 17.62 -11.38 1.47
CA SER A 5 17.94 -9.99 1.16
C SER A 5 16.91 -9.34 0.21
N TYR A 6 16.34 -10.09 -0.72
CA TYR A 6 15.32 -9.61 -1.65
C TYR A 6 13.94 -9.32 -1.00
N THR A 7 13.78 -9.55 0.30
CA THR A 7 12.61 -9.12 1.08
C THR A 7 12.86 -7.85 1.91
N SER A 8 14.07 -7.32 1.86
CA SER A 8 14.43 -6.08 2.55
C SER A 8 13.88 -4.85 1.81
N TYR A 9 13.67 -3.74 2.54
CA TYR A 9 13.24 -2.50 1.90
C TYR A 9 14.27 -1.97 0.91
N VAL A 10 15.57 -2.20 1.16
CA VAL A 10 16.67 -1.82 0.25
C VAL A 10 16.55 -2.49 -1.11
N SER A 11 16.16 -3.76 -1.12
CA SER A 11 15.97 -4.52 -2.37
C SER A 11 14.64 -4.26 -3.05
N LEU A 12 13.61 -3.95 -2.30
CA LEU A 12 12.24 -3.74 -2.82
C LEU A 12 11.98 -2.29 -3.20
N PHE A 13 12.65 -1.33 -2.52
CA PHE A 13 12.46 0.10 -2.72
C PHE A 13 13.79 0.84 -2.78
N PRO A 14 14.68 0.50 -3.73
CA PRO A 14 16.02 1.07 -3.83
C PRO A 14 16.03 2.59 -4.00
N SER A 15 15.04 3.17 -4.68
CA SER A 15 14.97 4.63 -4.88
C SER A 15 14.73 5.42 -3.58
N LEU A 16 14.22 4.80 -2.52
CA LEU A 16 14.05 5.47 -1.22
C LEU A 16 15.38 5.77 -0.50
N ILE A 17 16.47 5.12 -0.93
CA ILE A 17 17.79 5.31 -0.36
C ILE A 17 18.52 6.45 -1.07
N GLU A 18 18.28 6.58 -2.36
CA GLU A 18 19.00 7.53 -3.24
C GLU A 18 18.43 8.95 -3.10
N GLU A 19 17.14 9.10 -2.86
CA GLU A 19 16.44 10.37 -2.78
C GLU A 19 15.53 10.41 -1.55
N PRO A 20 16.00 10.90 -0.39
CA PRO A 20 15.11 11.06 0.77
C PRO A 20 14.04 12.12 0.46
N VAL A 21 12.83 11.67 0.25
CA VAL A 21 11.66 12.53 0.03
C VAL A 21 10.96 12.75 1.37
N THR A 22 10.59 13.98 1.67
CA THR A 22 9.78 14.30 2.86
C THR A 22 8.40 13.66 2.75
N GLY A 23 7.83 13.26 3.89
CA GLY A 23 6.50 12.65 3.92
C GLY A 23 6.47 11.16 3.51
N LEU A 24 7.62 10.48 3.56
CA LEU A 24 7.70 9.03 3.37
C LEU A 24 7.72 8.27 4.70
N PRO A 25 7.17 7.05 4.74
CA PRO A 25 7.34 6.16 5.87
C PRO A 25 8.79 5.70 6.00
N SER A 26 9.24 5.44 7.22
CA SER A 26 10.55 4.87 7.51
C SER A 26 10.46 3.34 7.64
N PHE A 27 11.44 2.65 7.08
CA PHE A 27 11.54 1.19 7.17
C PHE A 27 12.78 0.79 7.97
N GLU A 28 12.64 -0.21 8.83
CA GLU A 28 13.76 -0.73 9.63
C GLU A 28 14.66 -1.63 8.78
N SER A 29 15.98 -1.37 8.79
CA SER A 29 16.94 -2.09 7.96
C SER A 29 17.12 -3.57 8.33
N HIS A 30 16.82 -3.94 9.57
CA HIS A 30 17.03 -5.29 10.10
C HIS A 30 15.73 -6.08 10.32
N SER A 31 14.58 -5.49 10.00
CA SER A 31 13.26 -6.11 10.09
C SER A 31 12.69 -6.41 8.72
N PRO A 32 11.86 -7.47 8.58
CA PRO A 32 11.10 -7.67 7.35
C PRO A 32 10.22 -6.46 7.09
N ILE A 33 10.15 -6.04 5.84
CA ILE A 33 9.47 -4.81 5.44
C ILE A 33 8.00 -4.73 5.88
N TRP A 34 7.29 -5.87 5.92
CA TRP A 34 5.89 -5.92 6.36
C TRP A 34 5.69 -5.69 7.87
N LYS A 35 6.78 -5.61 8.67
CA LYS A 35 6.66 -5.26 10.09
C LYS A 35 6.04 -3.89 10.32
N ILE A 36 6.16 -2.96 9.39
CA ILE A 36 5.46 -1.67 9.45
C ILE A 36 3.93 -1.84 9.48
N LEU A 37 3.40 -2.92 8.90
CA LEU A 37 1.97 -3.25 8.90
C LEU A 37 1.50 -3.91 10.21
N ASP A 38 2.40 -4.25 11.14
CA ASP A 38 2.05 -4.82 12.43
C ASP A 38 1.50 -3.72 13.37
N PRO A 39 0.22 -3.74 13.74
CA PRO A 39 -0.36 -2.71 14.60
C PRO A 39 0.26 -2.69 16.00
N ASN A 40 0.93 -3.77 16.43
CA ASN A 40 1.60 -3.86 17.72
C ASN A 40 3.06 -3.40 17.68
N SER A 41 3.60 -3.10 16.50
CA SER A 41 4.95 -2.56 16.37
C SER A 41 5.01 -1.11 16.88
N THR A 42 6.08 -0.78 17.61
CA THR A 42 6.35 0.59 18.05
C THR A 42 6.71 1.55 16.91
N ASN A 43 6.98 1.01 15.71
CA ASN A 43 7.23 1.76 14.49
C ASN A 43 6.19 1.39 13.41
N SER A 44 4.94 1.14 13.82
CA SER A 44 3.86 0.75 12.92
C SER A 44 3.47 1.87 11.96
N LEU A 45 2.89 1.49 10.82
CA LEU A 45 2.29 2.42 9.86
C LEU A 45 1.38 3.44 10.54
N LYS A 46 0.48 2.98 11.44
CA LYS A 46 -0.42 3.87 12.17
C LYS A 46 0.34 4.89 13.02
N GLN A 47 1.37 4.47 13.75
CA GLN A 47 2.13 5.39 14.62
C GLN A 47 2.92 6.42 13.82
N GLN A 48 3.58 5.98 12.74
CA GLN A 48 4.29 6.90 11.85
C GLN A 48 3.34 7.88 11.17
N LEU A 49 2.19 7.39 10.69
CA LEU A 49 1.16 8.21 10.08
C LEU A 49 0.62 9.27 11.05
N MET A 50 0.27 8.87 12.28
CA MET A 50 -0.19 9.80 13.31
C MET A 50 0.88 10.83 13.69
N HIS A 51 2.16 10.45 13.68
CA HIS A 51 3.26 11.39 13.90
C HIS A 51 3.38 12.40 12.75
N LEU A 52 3.25 11.95 11.50
CA LEU A 52 3.30 12.81 10.32
C LEU A 52 2.18 13.85 10.30
N ILE A 53 0.93 13.40 10.52
CA ILE A 53 -0.25 14.25 10.40
C ILE A 53 -0.49 15.14 11.64
N GLY A 54 -0.01 14.72 12.81
CA GLY A 54 -0.17 15.47 14.06
C GLY A 54 -1.65 15.76 14.36
N ASN A 55 -1.95 17.03 14.65
CA ASN A 55 -3.31 17.52 14.92
C ASN A 55 -3.94 18.24 13.71
N GLN A 56 -3.41 18.03 12.52
CA GLN A 56 -3.96 18.65 11.29
C GLN A 56 -5.22 17.89 10.84
N SER A 57 -6.13 18.61 10.19
CA SER A 57 -7.28 18.03 9.48
C SER A 57 -7.55 18.85 8.23
N SER A 58 -7.95 18.17 7.17
CA SER A 58 -8.36 18.80 5.89
C SER A 58 -9.86 18.58 5.62
N SER A 59 -10.66 18.25 6.63
CA SER A 59 -12.07 17.91 6.48
C SER A 59 -12.88 19.01 5.79
N GLU A 60 -12.72 20.27 6.22
CA GLU A 60 -13.44 21.40 5.62
C GLU A 60 -13.12 21.56 4.12
N GLN A 61 -11.85 21.47 3.74
CA GLN A 61 -11.43 21.52 2.34
C GLN A 61 -12.00 20.38 1.52
N LEU A 62 -12.00 19.16 2.07
CA LEU A 62 -12.51 17.97 1.40
C LEU A 62 -14.03 18.03 1.20
N GLU A 63 -14.78 18.52 2.19
CA GLU A 63 -16.22 18.71 2.07
C GLU A 63 -16.57 19.71 0.96
N GLN A 64 -15.80 20.80 0.83
CA GLN A 64 -15.96 21.79 -0.26
C GLN A 64 -15.71 21.15 -1.64
N LEU A 65 -14.86 20.14 -1.73
CA LEU A 65 -14.60 19.35 -2.95
C LEU A 65 -15.66 18.27 -3.20
N GLY A 66 -16.66 18.12 -2.33
CA GLY A 66 -17.71 17.10 -2.45
C GLY A 66 -17.27 15.70 -2.03
N ALA A 67 -16.26 15.58 -1.19
CA ALA A 67 -15.89 14.33 -0.53
C ALA A 67 -16.71 14.11 0.75
N THR A 68 -16.81 12.87 1.20
CA THR A 68 -17.36 12.51 2.52
C THR A 68 -16.23 12.05 3.44
N ILE A 69 -16.28 12.45 4.72
CA ILE A 69 -15.18 12.25 5.66
C ILE A 69 -15.70 11.67 6.98
N ASP A 70 -14.98 10.70 7.51
CA ASP A 70 -15.14 10.17 8.86
C ASP A 70 -13.81 10.25 9.61
N GLU A 71 -13.70 11.17 10.56
CA GLU A 71 -12.51 11.35 11.42
C GLU A 71 -12.68 10.73 12.82
N THR A 72 -13.66 9.84 13.02
CA THR A 72 -13.90 9.19 14.31
C THR A 72 -12.65 8.49 14.86
N ASN A 73 -11.83 7.90 13.99
CA ASN A 73 -10.63 7.14 14.36
C ASN A 73 -9.32 7.92 14.21
N GLY A 74 -9.37 9.14 13.71
CA GLY A 74 -8.21 10.01 13.50
C GLY A 74 -8.39 10.93 12.30
N PRO A 75 -7.49 11.92 12.15
CA PRO A 75 -7.65 12.96 11.13
C PRO A 75 -7.39 12.48 9.70
N VAL A 76 -7.99 13.19 8.75
CA VAL A 76 -7.73 13.09 7.32
C VAL A 76 -6.92 14.30 6.90
N VAL A 77 -5.71 14.09 6.39
CA VAL A 77 -4.82 15.17 5.96
C VAL A 77 -4.47 15.02 4.50
N ILE A 78 -4.69 16.06 3.73
CA ILE A 78 -4.30 16.14 2.31
C ILE A 78 -3.34 17.29 2.08
N ASP A 79 -2.33 17.06 1.26
CA ASP A 79 -1.46 18.12 0.78
C ASP A 79 -2.26 19.10 -0.13
N PRO A 80 -2.05 20.42 -0.01
CA PRO A 80 -2.77 21.40 -0.84
C PRO A 80 -2.61 21.23 -2.35
N SER A 81 -1.53 20.59 -2.79
CA SER A 81 -1.28 20.31 -4.21
C SER A 81 -1.94 18.99 -4.70
N ALA A 82 -2.48 18.19 -3.80
CA ALA A 82 -3.18 16.97 -4.17
C ALA A 82 -4.51 17.26 -4.87
N ARG A 83 -4.83 16.46 -5.89
CA ARG A 83 -6.09 16.55 -6.61
C ARG A 83 -7.09 15.52 -6.12
N ILE A 84 -8.17 15.99 -5.50
CA ILE A 84 -9.27 15.15 -5.04
C ILE A 84 -10.48 15.38 -5.93
N GLU A 85 -11.01 14.34 -6.53
CA GLU A 85 -12.26 14.42 -7.29
C GLU A 85 -13.48 14.24 -6.36
N PRO A 86 -14.66 14.76 -6.70
CA PRO A 86 -15.86 14.65 -5.87
C PRO A 86 -16.33 13.20 -5.70
N SER A 87 -17.20 12.99 -4.71
CA SER A 87 -17.74 11.65 -4.35
C SER A 87 -16.68 10.63 -3.92
N THR A 88 -15.53 11.09 -3.44
CA THR A 88 -14.59 10.26 -2.70
C THR A 88 -15.05 10.10 -1.25
N HIS A 89 -14.68 8.99 -0.61
CA HIS A 89 -14.94 8.78 0.80
C HIS A 89 -13.66 8.50 1.56
N PHE A 90 -13.43 9.23 2.66
CA PHE A 90 -12.25 9.09 3.51
C PHE A 90 -12.63 8.68 4.92
N ILE A 91 -11.93 7.68 5.46
CA ILE A 91 -11.95 7.34 6.89
C ILE A 91 -10.54 7.54 7.44
N GLY A 92 -10.39 8.43 8.41
CA GLY A 92 -9.11 8.69 9.06
C GLY A 92 -8.68 7.60 10.07
N PRO A 93 -7.42 7.57 10.50
CA PRO A 93 -6.37 8.47 10.03
C PRO A 93 -5.87 8.10 8.63
N CYS A 94 -5.69 9.08 7.75
CA CYS A 94 -5.05 8.89 6.45
C CYS A 94 -4.36 10.16 5.96
N TYR A 95 -3.39 9.97 5.07
CA TYR A 95 -2.62 11.06 4.47
C TYR A 95 -2.57 10.93 2.96
N VAL A 96 -2.76 12.05 2.27
CA VAL A 96 -2.59 12.19 0.82
C VAL A 96 -1.52 13.24 0.55
N GLY A 97 -0.40 12.81 0.01
CA GLY A 97 0.78 13.62 -0.22
C GLY A 97 0.73 14.52 -1.47
N PRO A 98 1.80 15.30 -1.69
CA PRO A 98 1.89 16.27 -2.77
C PRO A 98 1.61 15.66 -4.15
N GLU A 99 0.84 16.39 -4.96
CA GLU A 99 0.51 16.04 -6.35
C GLU A 99 -0.14 14.65 -6.52
N ALA A 100 -0.54 14.00 -5.42
CA ALA A 100 -1.28 12.74 -5.49
C ALA A 100 -2.69 12.98 -6.06
N ILE A 101 -3.25 11.96 -6.70
CA ILE A 101 -4.57 12.04 -7.32
C ILE A 101 -5.48 11.00 -6.70
N VAL A 102 -6.63 11.44 -6.16
CA VAL A 102 -7.71 10.57 -5.71
C VAL A 102 -8.94 10.84 -6.58
N ARG A 103 -9.34 9.84 -7.35
CA ARG A 103 -10.40 9.99 -8.34
C ARG A 103 -11.78 9.66 -7.76
N HIS A 104 -12.78 10.12 -8.46
CA HIS A 104 -14.20 9.89 -8.19
C HIS A 104 -14.52 8.46 -7.72
N GLY A 105 -15.31 8.36 -6.63
CA GLY A 105 -15.75 7.10 -6.07
C GLY A 105 -14.68 6.27 -5.36
N ALA A 106 -13.47 6.79 -5.19
CA ALA A 106 -12.45 6.11 -4.40
C ALA A 106 -12.84 6.04 -2.92
N TYR A 107 -12.50 4.92 -2.26
CA TYR A 107 -12.74 4.67 -0.85
C TYR A 107 -11.40 4.53 -0.11
N ILE A 108 -11.02 5.58 0.61
CA ILE A 108 -9.77 5.64 1.37
C ILE A 108 -10.09 5.38 2.83
N ARG A 109 -9.60 4.28 3.34
CA ARG A 109 -9.87 3.85 4.71
C ARG A 109 -8.69 4.13 5.62
N GLU A 110 -8.93 3.82 6.90
CA GLU A 110 -8.00 4.05 8.00
C GLU A 110 -6.57 3.50 7.72
N ASN A 111 -5.58 4.25 8.16
CA ASN A 111 -4.16 3.98 8.02
C ASN A 111 -3.69 3.88 6.56
N SER A 112 -4.28 4.66 5.67
CA SER A 112 -3.83 4.78 4.28
C SER A 112 -2.82 5.92 4.14
N TRP A 113 -1.64 5.61 3.61
CA TRP A 113 -0.57 6.57 3.35
C TRP A 113 -0.32 6.64 1.84
N ILE A 114 -0.89 7.65 1.22
CA ILE A 114 -0.77 7.89 -0.23
C ILE A 114 0.33 8.94 -0.41
N CYS A 115 1.51 8.50 -0.88
CA CYS A 115 2.67 9.36 -1.06
C CYS A 115 2.52 10.28 -2.29
N SER A 116 3.52 11.15 -2.49
CA SER A 116 3.54 12.12 -3.58
C SER A 116 3.32 11.46 -4.95
N THR A 117 2.59 12.12 -5.83
CA THR A 117 2.31 11.69 -7.22
C THR A 117 1.64 10.31 -7.37
N ALA A 118 1.28 9.66 -6.25
CA ALA A 118 0.55 8.39 -6.31
C ALA A 118 -0.90 8.61 -6.78
N LEU A 119 -1.50 7.57 -7.37
CA LEU A 119 -2.85 7.64 -7.91
C LEU A 119 -3.75 6.56 -7.31
N VAL A 120 -4.83 6.97 -6.68
CA VAL A 120 -5.97 6.12 -6.35
C VAL A 120 -7.11 6.46 -7.30
N GLY A 121 -7.49 5.52 -8.12
CA GLY A 121 -8.43 5.76 -9.21
C GLY A 121 -9.87 5.40 -8.86
N HIS A 122 -10.71 5.46 -9.88
CA HIS A 122 -12.15 5.27 -9.77
C HIS A 122 -12.52 3.96 -9.06
N CYS A 123 -13.38 4.08 -8.03
CA CYS A 123 -13.90 2.96 -7.24
C CYS A 123 -12.82 1.99 -6.72
N SER A 124 -11.62 2.50 -6.44
CA SER A 124 -10.56 1.73 -5.78
C SER A 124 -10.64 1.91 -4.26
N GLU A 125 -10.46 0.81 -3.53
CA GLU A 125 -10.43 0.80 -2.08
C GLU A 125 -9.01 0.63 -1.58
N ILE A 126 -8.56 1.53 -0.70
CA ILE A 126 -7.25 1.49 -0.04
C ILE A 126 -7.47 1.42 1.47
N LYS A 127 -6.83 0.47 2.14
CA LYS A 127 -6.95 0.27 3.58
C LYS A 127 -5.63 -0.17 4.19
N HIS A 128 -5.20 0.50 5.26
CA HIS A 128 -4.00 0.12 6.02
C HIS A 128 -2.82 -0.21 5.12
N SER A 129 -2.52 0.69 4.19
CA SER A 129 -1.59 0.46 3.08
C SER A 129 -0.76 1.69 2.77
N ILE A 130 0.39 1.47 2.15
CA ILE A 130 1.30 2.49 1.69
C ILE A 130 1.36 2.45 0.16
N LEU A 131 1.07 3.57 -0.47
CA LEU A 131 1.30 3.81 -1.87
C LEU A 131 2.50 4.73 -2.01
N LEU A 132 3.68 4.18 -2.32
CA LEU A 132 4.91 4.94 -2.49
C LEU A 132 4.86 5.83 -3.75
N PRO A 133 5.74 6.83 -3.91
CA PRO A 133 5.63 7.84 -4.95
C PRO A 133 5.40 7.27 -6.35
N GLY A 134 4.43 7.83 -7.08
CA GLY A 134 4.11 7.44 -8.45
C GLY A 134 3.44 6.06 -8.60
N SER A 135 3.13 5.35 -7.51
CA SER A 135 2.38 4.10 -7.59
C SER A 135 0.92 4.33 -7.94
N LYS A 136 0.28 3.37 -8.61
CA LYS A 136 -1.05 3.55 -9.20
C LYS A 136 -1.97 2.37 -8.92
N ALA A 137 -3.14 2.66 -8.34
CA ALA A 137 -4.29 1.77 -8.22
C ALA A 137 -5.49 2.41 -8.95
N PRO A 138 -5.51 2.42 -10.31
CA PRO A 138 -6.30 3.37 -11.08
C PRO A 138 -7.77 3.02 -11.28
N HIS A 139 -8.18 1.73 -11.17
CA HIS A 139 -9.53 1.29 -11.53
C HIS A 139 -9.98 0.05 -10.77
N PHE A 140 -11.01 0.17 -9.93
CA PHE A 140 -11.68 -0.97 -9.26
C PHE A 140 -10.70 -1.87 -8.51
N ASN A 141 -9.66 -1.29 -7.93
CA ASN A 141 -8.64 -2.06 -7.22
C ASN A 141 -9.01 -2.22 -5.74
N TYR A 142 -8.58 -3.35 -5.15
CA TYR A 142 -8.57 -3.52 -3.71
C TYR A 142 -7.13 -3.62 -3.22
N VAL A 143 -6.73 -2.70 -2.34
CA VAL A 143 -5.40 -2.64 -1.74
C VAL A 143 -5.55 -2.62 -0.22
N GLY A 144 -5.44 -3.77 0.40
CA GLY A 144 -5.55 -3.93 1.85
C GLY A 144 -4.26 -4.46 2.47
N ASP A 145 -3.81 -3.84 3.57
CA ASP A 145 -2.65 -4.26 4.35
C ASP A 145 -1.42 -4.56 3.45
N SER A 146 -1.10 -3.59 2.56
CA SER A 146 -0.16 -3.77 1.46
C SER A 146 0.79 -2.58 1.31
N ILE A 147 1.90 -2.79 0.59
CA ILE A 147 2.83 -1.72 0.23
C ILE A 147 3.10 -1.79 -1.27
N LEU A 148 2.84 -0.70 -1.97
CA LEU A 148 3.14 -0.54 -3.39
C LEU A 148 4.40 0.32 -3.55
N GLY A 149 5.44 -0.23 -4.15
CA GLY A 149 6.69 0.46 -4.48
C GLY A 149 6.51 1.59 -5.50
N LYS A 150 7.53 2.45 -5.63
CA LYS A 150 7.57 3.52 -6.64
C LYS A 150 7.29 2.94 -8.04
N GLY A 151 6.41 3.60 -8.79
CA GLY A 151 6.11 3.21 -10.17
C GLY A 151 5.32 1.91 -10.35
N VAL A 152 4.86 1.27 -9.26
CA VAL A 152 3.93 0.13 -9.35
C VAL A 152 2.65 0.54 -10.05
N ASN A 153 2.14 -0.31 -10.94
CA ASN A 153 0.86 -0.08 -11.58
C ASN A 153 -0.04 -1.32 -11.49
N LEU A 154 -1.25 -1.13 -10.97
CA LEU A 154 -2.28 -2.16 -10.91
C LEU A 154 -3.22 -1.99 -12.10
N GLY A 155 -3.37 -3.03 -12.91
CA GLY A 155 -4.41 -3.09 -13.94
C GLY A 155 -5.82 -3.02 -13.33
N ALA A 156 -6.83 -2.76 -14.15
CA ALA A 156 -8.21 -2.68 -13.68
C ALA A 156 -8.64 -3.98 -12.98
N GLY A 157 -9.31 -3.84 -11.83
CA GLY A 157 -9.84 -4.99 -11.09
C GLY A 157 -8.80 -5.84 -10.35
N VAL A 158 -7.54 -5.41 -10.24
CA VAL A 158 -6.54 -6.10 -9.41
C VAL A 158 -6.97 -6.09 -7.95
N LYS A 159 -6.82 -7.23 -7.28
CA LYS A 159 -7.12 -7.39 -5.84
C LYS A 159 -5.93 -7.95 -5.09
N LEU A 160 -5.46 -7.21 -4.09
CA LEU A 160 -4.43 -7.67 -3.16
C LEU A 160 -5.14 -8.27 -1.95
N SER A 161 -5.38 -9.59 -1.98
CA SER A 161 -6.09 -10.29 -0.91
C SER A 161 -5.25 -10.30 0.37
N ASN A 162 -5.82 -9.86 1.49
CA ASN A 162 -5.09 -9.61 2.73
C ASN A 162 -5.47 -10.53 3.89
N LEU A 163 -6.52 -11.35 3.73
CA LEU A 163 -7.03 -12.23 4.77
C LEU A 163 -7.17 -13.65 4.23
N ARG A 164 -6.75 -14.62 5.01
CA ARG A 164 -6.97 -16.05 4.71
C ARG A 164 -8.43 -16.42 4.94
N ASN A 165 -8.96 -17.36 4.17
CA ASN A 165 -10.34 -17.84 4.29
C ASN A 165 -10.65 -18.45 5.67
N ASP A 166 -9.65 -19.03 6.34
CA ASP A 166 -9.77 -19.58 7.70
C ASP A 166 -9.56 -18.53 8.80
N GLY A 167 -9.29 -17.27 8.43
CA GLY A 167 -9.06 -16.16 9.34
C GLY A 167 -7.79 -16.25 10.18
N GLY A 168 -6.92 -17.24 9.91
CA GLY A 168 -5.67 -17.47 10.63
C GLY A 168 -4.54 -16.52 10.24
N GLU A 169 -3.36 -16.72 10.85
CA GLU A 169 -2.14 -15.98 10.53
C GLU A 169 -1.72 -16.21 9.07
N VAL A 170 -1.27 -15.13 8.42
CA VAL A 170 -0.72 -15.20 7.07
C VAL A 170 0.69 -15.78 7.10
N PHE A 171 0.97 -16.70 6.18
CA PHE A 171 2.29 -17.31 6.02
C PHE A 171 2.89 -16.92 4.67
N LEU A 172 4.15 -16.52 4.69
CA LEU A 172 4.91 -16.39 3.46
C LEU A 172 5.30 -17.78 2.92
N ARG A 173 5.27 -17.91 1.63
CA ARG A 173 5.79 -19.12 0.94
C ARG A 173 7.16 -18.78 0.37
N LEU A 174 8.20 -19.26 1.04
CA LEU A 174 9.59 -18.95 0.78
C LEU A 174 10.36 -20.26 0.56
N ASP A 175 10.93 -20.45 -0.62
CA ASP A 175 11.70 -21.66 -0.97
C ASP A 175 11.02 -22.98 -0.60
N GLY A 176 9.71 -23.05 -0.90
CA GLY A 176 8.87 -24.22 -0.60
C GLY A 176 8.47 -24.38 0.87
N LYS A 177 8.90 -23.48 1.76
CA LYS A 177 8.56 -23.51 3.19
C LYS A 177 7.46 -22.48 3.50
N ARG A 178 6.69 -22.75 4.53
CA ARG A 178 5.75 -21.81 5.12
C ARG A 178 6.40 -21.12 6.32
N VAL A 179 6.52 -19.81 6.25
CA VAL A 179 7.14 -19.02 7.31
C VAL A 179 6.09 -18.05 7.87
N PRO A 180 5.85 -18.01 9.19
CA PRO A 180 4.86 -17.12 9.78
C PRO A 180 5.24 -15.66 9.59
N SER A 181 4.28 -14.82 9.20
CA SER A 181 4.50 -13.38 9.05
C SER A 181 4.39 -12.61 10.37
N GLY A 182 3.74 -13.19 11.37
CA GLY A 182 3.32 -12.52 12.59
C GLY A 182 2.01 -11.72 12.41
N LEU A 183 1.40 -11.74 11.23
CA LEU A 183 0.24 -10.91 10.90
C LEU A 183 -0.99 -11.76 10.55
N ARG A 184 -2.14 -11.39 11.08
CA ARG A 184 -3.44 -11.96 10.70
C ARG A 184 -3.94 -11.40 9.36
N LYS A 185 -3.62 -10.13 9.09
CA LYS A 185 -3.91 -9.46 7.81
C LYS A 185 -2.61 -8.99 7.18
N PHE A 186 -2.37 -9.43 5.96
CA PHE A 186 -1.22 -9.05 5.18
C PHE A 186 -1.52 -9.33 3.70
N GLY A 187 -1.62 -8.28 2.91
CA GLY A 187 -1.91 -8.36 1.48
C GLY A 187 -0.66 -8.69 0.66
N ALA A 188 -0.09 -7.69 0.01
CA ALA A 188 1.11 -7.86 -0.80
C ALA A 188 2.13 -6.74 -0.59
N ILE A 189 3.41 -7.07 -0.80
CA ILE A 189 4.48 -6.10 -0.98
C ILE A 189 4.93 -6.17 -2.44
N LEU A 190 4.78 -5.06 -3.13
CA LEU A 190 5.15 -4.95 -4.54
C LEU A 190 6.37 -4.06 -4.68
N GLY A 191 7.48 -4.63 -5.08
CA GLY A 191 8.73 -3.91 -5.36
C GLY A 191 8.56 -2.89 -6.48
N GLU A 192 9.50 -1.96 -6.59
CA GLU A 192 9.44 -0.86 -7.56
C GLU A 192 9.18 -1.34 -8.99
N ASN A 193 8.39 -0.55 -9.73
CA ASN A 193 8.05 -0.78 -11.14
C ASN A 193 7.34 -2.11 -11.42
N THR A 194 6.82 -2.80 -10.42
CA THR A 194 6.01 -4.02 -10.63
C THR A 194 4.71 -3.69 -11.36
N GLN A 195 4.36 -4.49 -12.35
CA GLN A 195 3.18 -4.30 -13.20
C GLN A 195 2.23 -5.49 -13.07
N LEU A 196 0.99 -5.25 -12.62
CA LEU A 196 -0.05 -6.27 -12.53
C LEU A 196 -1.10 -6.03 -13.62
N GLY A 197 -1.35 -7.04 -14.44
CA GLY A 197 -2.39 -7.03 -15.48
C GLY A 197 -3.81 -7.01 -14.89
N CYS A 198 -4.79 -6.66 -15.71
CA CYS A 198 -6.19 -6.59 -15.29
C CYS A 198 -6.66 -7.89 -14.63
N ASN A 199 -7.45 -7.74 -13.55
CA ASN A 199 -8.02 -8.85 -12.77
C ASN A 199 -6.97 -9.82 -12.17
N ALA A 200 -5.69 -9.47 -12.15
CA ALA A 200 -4.72 -10.25 -11.38
C ALA A 200 -5.06 -10.23 -9.89
N VAL A 201 -4.80 -11.33 -9.20
CA VAL A 201 -5.02 -11.47 -7.77
C VAL A 201 -3.73 -11.88 -7.08
N THR A 202 -3.40 -11.24 -5.97
CA THR A 202 -2.37 -11.77 -5.08
C THR A 202 -3.01 -12.42 -3.86
N ASN A 203 -2.56 -13.61 -3.50
CA ASN A 203 -2.93 -14.23 -2.23
C ASN A 203 -2.21 -13.56 -1.04
N PRO A 204 -2.78 -13.65 0.19
CA PRO A 204 -2.17 -13.04 1.36
C PRO A 204 -0.71 -13.45 1.55
N GLY A 205 0.15 -12.45 1.84
CA GLY A 205 1.58 -12.66 2.05
C GLY A 205 2.41 -12.78 0.76
N THR A 206 1.89 -12.31 -0.36
CA THR A 206 2.65 -12.25 -1.62
C THR A 206 3.68 -11.11 -1.56
N VAL A 207 4.92 -11.40 -1.96
CA VAL A 207 5.98 -10.41 -2.14
C VAL A 207 6.54 -10.55 -3.56
N LEU A 208 6.48 -9.48 -4.33
CA LEU A 208 7.07 -9.41 -5.68
C LEU A 208 8.25 -8.44 -5.66
N GLY A 209 9.41 -8.91 -6.12
CA GLY A 209 10.58 -8.06 -6.28
C GLY A 209 10.40 -7.01 -7.39
N CYS A 210 11.35 -6.06 -7.49
CA CYS A 210 11.31 -4.98 -8.46
C CYS A 210 11.17 -5.48 -9.91
N ASN A 211 10.47 -4.70 -10.74
CA ASN A 211 10.27 -4.97 -12.16
C ASN A 211 9.58 -6.30 -12.46
N SER A 212 8.83 -6.86 -11.50
CA SER A 212 8.04 -8.07 -11.73
C SER A 212 6.80 -7.76 -12.58
N VAL A 213 6.35 -8.76 -13.32
CA VAL A 213 5.19 -8.65 -14.22
C VAL A 213 4.22 -9.80 -13.94
N VAL A 214 2.96 -9.45 -13.73
CA VAL A 214 1.86 -10.41 -13.61
C VAL A 214 0.90 -10.19 -14.76
N TRP A 215 0.60 -11.26 -15.52
CA TRP A 215 -0.32 -11.17 -16.64
C TRP A 215 -1.79 -11.05 -16.18
N PRO A 216 -2.69 -10.58 -17.06
CA PRO A 216 -4.11 -10.50 -16.72
C PRO A 216 -4.70 -11.85 -16.28
N ASN A 217 -5.62 -11.80 -15.29
CA ASN A 217 -6.33 -12.95 -14.73
C ASN A 217 -5.43 -14.00 -14.04
N VAL A 218 -4.19 -13.66 -13.73
CA VAL A 218 -3.29 -14.57 -13.03
C VAL A 218 -3.40 -14.39 -11.51
N THR A 219 -3.39 -15.50 -10.77
CA THR A 219 -3.29 -15.51 -9.30
C THR A 219 -1.86 -15.83 -8.88
N VAL A 220 -1.26 -14.93 -8.08
CA VAL A 220 0.11 -15.08 -7.59
C VAL A 220 0.12 -15.38 -6.09
N THR A 221 1.03 -16.25 -5.67
CA THR A 221 1.22 -16.62 -4.26
C THR A 221 2.70 -16.82 -3.96
N GLY A 222 3.17 -16.25 -2.85
CA GLY A 222 4.54 -16.49 -2.35
C GLY A 222 5.47 -15.32 -2.56
N VAL A 223 6.75 -15.58 -2.34
CA VAL A 223 7.82 -14.59 -2.40
C VAL A 223 8.65 -14.83 -3.66
N HIS A 224 8.78 -13.80 -4.47
CA HIS A 224 9.43 -13.87 -5.78
C HIS A 224 10.50 -12.80 -5.90
N SER A 225 11.62 -13.16 -6.54
CA SER A 225 12.73 -12.25 -6.79
C SER A 225 12.38 -11.16 -7.81
N ASN A 226 13.30 -10.20 -7.97
CA ASN A 226 13.20 -9.17 -9.01
C ASN A 226 13.01 -9.77 -10.40
N GLN A 227 12.28 -9.06 -11.26
CA GLN A 227 12.04 -9.43 -12.67
C GLN A 227 11.29 -10.76 -12.85
N SER A 228 10.55 -11.21 -11.83
CA SER A 228 9.70 -12.40 -11.96
C SER A 228 8.54 -12.17 -12.92
N VAL A 229 8.17 -13.20 -13.69
CA VAL A 229 7.08 -13.15 -14.66
C VAL A 229 6.08 -14.25 -14.36
N HIS A 230 4.80 -13.86 -14.16
CA HIS A 230 3.70 -14.76 -13.83
C HIS A 230 2.68 -14.72 -14.96
N ARG A 231 2.43 -15.89 -15.56
CA ARG A 231 1.54 -16.07 -16.72
C ARG A 231 0.49 -17.13 -16.45
#